data_790a473db093a35a2f43c09e0c6ed319
#
_entry.id   790a473db093a35a2f43c09e0c6ed319
#
_cell.length_a   1.000
_cell.length_b   1.000
_cell.length_c   1.000
_cell.angle_alpha   90.00
_cell.angle_beta   90.00
_cell.angle_gamma   90.00
#
_symmetry.space_group_name_H-M   'P 1'
#
loop_
_entity.id
_entity.type
_entity.pdbx_description
1 polymer ?
#
loop_
_entity_poly.entity_id
_entity_poly.type
_entity_poly.pdbx_seq_one_letter_code
_entity_poly.pdbx_strand_id
1 'polypeptide(L)'
;MFDLKKSVKKEWFLVGGMLVVLWCVVGILGAAWWLNRPTGATEQIVAIEPGMTVPQIGHHLYTVGLIRSPHLLRFFARLNGTGRRLMAGPHPFHGNMTTWQVLRELERPREQLVDITVPEGLRMSQTVKILANKLDMEVEVLLDLVQDTEFCKSLGVSVGNLEGYMFPETYRVSAATTEKKMLTTMVEHFWGAFAPRFRSRAKQIGLSLHDVVILASIVEGEAQLDTERSTVAAVYHNRLKKKMR
;
A
#
# COMPACT_ATOMS: atom_id res chain seq x y z
N MET A 1 45.01 -39.13 53.40
CA MET A 1 44.23 -40.01 52.47
C MET A 1 42.71 -39.74 52.45
N PHE A 2 42.26 -38.80 53.28
CA PHE A 2 40.81 -38.49 53.42
C PHE A 2 40.30 -37.34 52.54
N ASP A 3 41.17 -36.46 51.99
CA ASP A 3 40.77 -35.27 51.28
C ASP A 3 40.48 -35.47 49.77
N LEU A 4 41.11 -36.41 49.16
CA LEU A 4 40.92 -36.71 47.72
C LEU A 4 39.50 -37.26 47.41
N LYS A 5 38.90 -38.07 48.33
CA LYS A 5 37.55 -38.60 48.12
C LYS A 5 36.44 -37.57 48.20
N LYS A 6 36.64 -36.46 48.96
CA LYS A 6 35.67 -35.34 49.07
C LYS A 6 35.71 -34.45 47.83
N SER A 7 36.88 -34.24 47.28
CA SER A 7 37.05 -33.43 46.03
C SER A 7 36.38 -34.13 44.86
N VAL A 8 36.65 -35.42 44.65
CA VAL A 8 36.07 -36.21 43.55
C VAL A 8 34.52 -36.25 43.60
N LYS A 9 33.93 -36.43 44.79
CA LYS A 9 32.47 -36.37 44.94
C LYS A 9 31.87 -35.00 44.58
N LYS A 10 32.54 -33.91 44.92
CA LYS A 10 32.09 -32.56 44.61
C LYS A 10 32.10 -32.30 43.10
N GLU A 11 33.11 -32.77 42.37
CA GLU A 11 33.19 -32.66 40.93
C GLU A 11 32.11 -33.50 40.22
N TRP A 12 31.80 -34.69 40.67
CA TRP A 12 30.73 -35.51 40.14
C TRP A 12 29.34 -34.88 40.35
N PHE A 13 29.12 -34.23 41.49
CA PHE A 13 27.89 -33.45 41.75
C PHE A 13 27.77 -32.22 40.81
N LEU A 14 28.85 -31.54 40.53
CA LEU A 14 28.88 -30.41 39.60
C LEU A 14 28.63 -30.87 38.16
N VAL A 15 29.27 -31.93 37.71
CA VAL A 15 29.06 -32.52 36.37
C VAL A 15 27.62 -33.07 36.25
N GLY A 16 27.08 -33.73 37.26
CA GLY A 16 25.69 -34.18 37.27
C GLY A 16 24.69 -33.04 37.17
N GLY A 17 24.91 -31.95 37.94
CA GLY A 17 24.12 -30.73 37.87
C GLY A 17 24.14 -30.06 36.49
N MET A 18 25.33 -29.99 35.90
CA MET A 18 25.52 -29.41 34.55
C MET A 18 24.80 -30.24 33.47
N LEU A 19 24.84 -31.56 33.57
CA LEU A 19 24.11 -32.45 32.66
C LEU A 19 22.59 -32.28 32.79
N VAL A 20 22.04 -32.15 34.00
CA VAL A 20 20.61 -31.91 34.24
C VAL A 20 20.20 -30.57 33.62
N VAL A 21 20.99 -29.52 33.84
CA VAL A 21 20.72 -28.20 33.23
C VAL A 21 20.76 -28.29 31.71
N LEU A 22 21.73 -28.97 31.14
CA LEU A 22 21.84 -29.19 29.69
C LEU A 22 20.59 -29.91 29.15
N TRP A 23 20.13 -30.98 29.81
CA TRP A 23 18.94 -31.72 29.43
C TRP A 23 17.67 -30.85 29.51
N CYS A 24 17.55 -30.02 30.55
CA CYS A 24 16.45 -29.06 30.68
C CYS A 24 16.47 -28.03 29.53
N VAL A 25 17.62 -27.50 29.19
CA VAL A 25 17.80 -26.54 28.09
C VAL A 25 17.41 -27.17 26.75
N VAL A 26 17.91 -28.38 26.47
CA VAL A 26 17.58 -29.13 25.24
C VAL A 26 16.07 -29.42 25.18
N GLY A 27 15.47 -29.81 26.30
CA GLY A 27 14.02 -30.03 26.37
C GLY A 27 13.20 -28.78 26.11
N ILE A 28 13.60 -27.64 26.69
CA ILE A 28 12.94 -26.33 26.47
C ILE A 28 13.06 -25.91 25.02
N LEU A 29 14.27 -26.02 24.41
CA LEU A 29 14.50 -25.68 23.02
C LEU A 29 13.70 -26.58 22.08
N GLY A 30 13.64 -27.89 22.36
CA GLY A 30 12.84 -28.87 21.61
C GLY A 30 11.35 -28.56 21.67
N ALA A 31 10.83 -28.23 22.86
CA ALA A 31 9.45 -27.82 23.04
C ALA A 31 9.14 -26.51 22.31
N ALA A 32 10.00 -25.51 22.43
CA ALA A 32 9.85 -24.23 21.71
C ALA A 32 9.86 -24.42 20.19
N TRP A 33 10.75 -25.27 19.69
CA TRP A 33 10.81 -25.61 18.26
C TRP A 33 9.52 -26.32 17.80
N TRP A 34 9.00 -27.29 18.57
CA TRP A 34 7.77 -28.00 18.24
C TRP A 34 6.55 -27.07 18.28
N LEU A 35 6.45 -26.19 19.28
CA LEU A 35 5.37 -25.20 19.40
C LEU A 35 5.42 -24.12 18.32
N ASN A 36 6.60 -23.83 17.76
CA ASN A 36 6.76 -22.88 16.66
C ASN A 36 6.46 -23.46 15.28
N ARG A 37 6.20 -24.78 15.17
CA ARG A 37 5.86 -25.41 13.89
C ARG A 37 4.51 -24.93 13.38
N PRO A 38 4.33 -24.82 12.05
CA PRO A 38 3.05 -24.56 11.43
C PRO A 38 1.97 -25.52 11.93
N THR A 39 0.75 -25.04 12.03
CA THR A 39 -0.40 -25.86 12.42
C THR A 39 -1.00 -26.63 11.25
N GLY A 40 -0.76 -26.18 10.01
CA GLY A 40 -1.41 -26.72 8.80
C GLY A 40 -2.86 -26.26 8.64
N ALA A 41 -3.28 -25.22 9.36
CA ALA A 41 -4.61 -24.62 9.21
C ALA A 41 -4.85 -24.16 7.76
N THR A 42 -6.10 -24.08 7.35
CA THR A 42 -6.48 -23.50 6.06
C THR A 42 -6.14 -22.02 6.04
N GLU A 43 -5.89 -21.49 4.84
CA GLU A 43 -5.72 -20.07 4.64
C GLU A 43 -6.98 -19.32 5.07
N GLN A 44 -6.81 -18.31 5.94
CA GLN A 44 -7.93 -17.55 6.49
C GLN A 44 -7.54 -16.12 6.82
N ILE A 45 -8.52 -15.23 6.73
CA ILE A 45 -8.37 -13.83 7.14
C ILE A 45 -8.91 -13.70 8.55
N VAL A 46 -8.06 -13.31 9.50
CA VAL A 46 -8.45 -13.07 10.89
C VAL A 46 -8.41 -11.59 11.20
N ALA A 47 -9.52 -11.03 11.67
CA ALA A 47 -9.62 -9.64 12.08
C ALA A 47 -9.09 -9.46 13.51
N ILE A 48 -8.14 -8.55 13.68
CA ILE A 48 -7.64 -8.12 14.98
C ILE A 48 -8.32 -6.80 15.35
N GLU A 49 -9.05 -6.79 16.44
CA GLU A 49 -9.78 -5.60 16.87
C GLU A 49 -8.83 -4.53 17.44
N PRO A 50 -9.13 -3.24 17.23
CA PRO A 50 -8.36 -2.15 17.83
C PRO A 50 -8.35 -2.27 19.36
N GLY A 51 -7.17 -2.12 19.96
CA GLY A 51 -7.00 -2.17 21.41
C GLY A 51 -6.80 -3.58 22.00
N MET A 52 -6.81 -4.63 21.20
CA MET A 52 -6.48 -5.98 21.69
C MET A 52 -5.03 -6.03 22.19
N THR A 53 -4.85 -6.61 23.37
CA THR A 53 -3.52 -6.88 23.94
C THR A 53 -2.89 -8.13 23.32
N VAL A 54 -1.55 -8.24 23.37
CA VAL A 54 -0.80 -9.41 22.88
C VAL A 54 -1.35 -10.75 23.42
N PRO A 55 -1.69 -10.88 24.72
CA PRO A 55 -2.32 -12.10 25.24
C PRO A 55 -3.68 -12.41 24.61
N GLN A 56 -4.52 -11.39 24.38
CA GLN A 56 -5.84 -11.55 23.75
C GLN A 56 -5.68 -11.97 22.27
N ILE A 57 -4.77 -11.33 21.53
CA ILE A 57 -4.43 -11.70 20.14
C ILE A 57 -3.93 -13.16 20.12
N GLY A 58 -3.02 -13.52 21.01
CA GLY A 58 -2.49 -14.88 21.11
C GLY A 58 -3.58 -15.92 21.39
N HIS A 59 -4.52 -15.61 22.28
CA HIS A 59 -5.66 -16.50 22.56
C HIS A 59 -6.59 -16.62 21.34
N HIS A 60 -6.91 -15.50 20.70
CA HIS A 60 -7.74 -15.48 19.49
C HIS A 60 -7.12 -16.32 18.36
N LEU A 61 -5.82 -16.14 18.07
CA LEU A 61 -5.11 -16.94 17.07
C LEU A 61 -5.01 -18.43 17.40
N TYR A 62 -4.95 -18.76 18.69
CA TYR A 62 -4.99 -20.14 19.15
C TYR A 62 -6.37 -20.77 18.94
N THR A 63 -7.45 -20.08 19.26
CA THR A 63 -8.84 -20.56 19.08
C THR A 63 -9.19 -20.82 17.62
N VAL A 64 -8.66 -20.00 16.69
CA VAL A 64 -8.81 -20.22 15.23
C VAL A 64 -7.79 -21.21 14.65
N GLY A 65 -6.93 -21.81 15.49
CA GLY A 65 -6.01 -22.88 15.10
C GLY A 65 -4.76 -22.44 14.34
N LEU A 66 -4.43 -21.14 14.29
CA LEU A 66 -3.28 -20.60 13.56
C LEU A 66 -1.95 -20.77 14.29
N ILE A 67 -1.97 -20.83 15.62
CA ILE A 67 -0.78 -21.05 16.45
C ILE A 67 -1.03 -22.18 17.46
N ARG A 68 0.04 -22.84 17.87
CA ARG A 68 -0.03 -23.94 18.84
C ARG A 68 0.02 -23.48 20.31
N SER A 69 0.54 -22.27 20.55
CA SER A 69 0.71 -21.74 21.91
C SER A 69 0.63 -20.21 21.94
N PRO A 70 -0.34 -19.66 22.69
CA PRO A 70 -0.42 -18.21 22.94
C PRO A 70 0.78 -17.69 23.77
N HIS A 71 1.35 -18.56 24.64
CA HIS A 71 2.50 -18.20 25.44
C HIS A 71 3.76 -18.00 24.61
N LEU A 72 3.95 -18.78 23.55
CA LEU A 72 5.07 -18.64 22.64
C LEU A 72 4.98 -17.33 21.83
N LEU A 73 3.78 -16.97 21.36
CA LEU A 73 3.56 -15.69 20.69
C LEU A 73 3.90 -14.51 21.62
N ARG A 74 3.41 -14.57 22.87
CA ARG A 74 3.72 -13.55 23.87
C ARG A 74 5.21 -13.45 24.18
N PHE A 75 5.90 -14.58 24.25
CA PHE A 75 7.35 -14.63 24.46
C PHE A 75 8.09 -13.94 23.31
N PHE A 76 7.77 -14.28 22.05
CA PHE A 76 8.36 -13.65 20.89
C PHE A 76 8.05 -12.15 20.81
N ALA A 77 6.82 -11.74 21.07
CA ALA A 77 6.43 -10.35 21.11
C ALA A 77 7.21 -9.55 22.17
N ARG A 78 7.47 -10.15 23.34
CA ARG A 78 8.27 -9.53 24.40
C ARG A 78 9.75 -9.44 24.01
N LEU A 79 10.31 -10.50 23.42
CA LEU A 79 11.72 -10.58 23.02
C LEU A 79 12.05 -9.50 21.98
N ASN A 80 11.12 -9.25 21.05
CA ASN A 80 11.29 -8.25 19.98
C ASN A 80 10.82 -6.84 20.36
N GLY A 81 10.21 -6.66 21.53
CA GLY A 81 9.63 -5.37 21.90
C GLY A 81 8.45 -4.94 21.03
N THR A 82 7.79 -5.89 20.35
CA THR A 82 6.76 -5.63 19.33
C THR A 82 5.35 -5.47 19.89
N GLY A 83 5.15 -5.64 21.17
CA GLY A 83 3.84 -5.59 21.81
C GLY A 83 3.01 -4.32 21.58
N ARG A 84 3.65 -3.22 21.15
CA ARG A 84 3.01 -1.95 20.78
C ARG A 84 2.93 -1.71 19.28
N ARG A 85 3.46 -2.62 18.45
CA ARG A 85 3.55 -2.48 16.99
C ARG A 85 2.58 -3.40 16.25
N LEU A 86 1.76 -4.15 16.99
CA LEU A 86 0.78 -5.02 16.36
C LEU A 86 -0.35 -4.17 15.78
N MET A 87 -0.63 -4.37 14.51
CA MET A 87 -1.63 -3.62 13.79
C MET A 87 -3.01 -4.27 13.92
N ALA A 88 -4.03 -3.44 14.16
CA ALA A 88 -5.43 -3.86 14.09
C ALA A 88 -5.87 -3.99 12.62
N GLY A 89 -6.90 -4.78 12.39
CA GLY A 89 -7.48 -5.00 11.07
C GLY A 89 -7.44 -6.46 10.61
N PRO A 90 -7.90 -6.74 9.39
CA PRO A 90 -7.91 -8.09 8.83
C PRO A 90 -6.51 -8.51 8.40
N HIS A 91 -5.99 -9.63 8.90
CA HIS A 91 -4.71 -10.22 8.51
C HIS A 91 -4.92 -11.56 7.80
N PRO A 92 -4.35 -11.77 6.58
CA PRO A 92 -4.35 -13.08 5.94
C PRO A 92 -3.25 -13.92 6.57
N PHE A 93 -3.63 -15.09 7.02
CA PHE A 93 -2.70 -16.09 7.52
C PHE A 93 -2.78 -17.34 6.66
N HIS A 94 -1.60 -17.88 6.34
CA HIS A 94 -1.47 -19.16 5.64
C HIS A 94 -1.14 -20.26 6.65
N GLY A 95 -1.70 -21.42 6.47
CA GLY A 95 -1.54 -22.54 7.42
C GLY A 95 -0.10 -23.06 7.59
N ASN A 96 0.79 -22.69 6.69
CA ASN A 96 2.21 -23.03 6.75
C ASN A 96 3.06 -22.02 7.54
N MET A 97 2.43 -21.02 8.20
CA MET A 97 3.15 -20.04 8.99
C MET A 97 3.54 -20.59 10.35
N THR A 98 4.79 -20.35 10.75
CA THR A 98 5.25 -20.53 12.12
C THR A 98 4.69 -19.41 13.02
N THR A 99 4.66 -19.63 14.34
CA THR A 99 4.24 -18.60 15.31
C THR A 99 5.04 -17.30 15.15
N TRP A 100 6.32 -17.40 14.80
CA TRP A 100 7.16 -16.25 14.49
C TRP A 100 6.72 -15.48 13.24
N GLN A 101 6.39 -16.20 12.17
CA GLN A 101 5.89 -15.60 10.92
C GLN A 101 4.52 -14.96 11.12
N VAL A 102 3.65 -15.59 11.92
CA VAL A 102 2.36 -15.00 12.33
C VAL A 102 2.57 -13.68 13.06
N LEU A 103 3.52 -13.61 14.01
CA LEU A 103 3.86 -12.37 14.70
C LEU A 103 4.34 -11.29 13.73
N ARG A 104 5.20 -11.65 12.78
CA ARG A 104 5.69 -10.74 11.74
C ARG A 104 4.58 -10.22 10.82
N GLU A 105 3.59 -11.05 10.53
CA GLU A 105 2.44 -10.66 9.73
C GLU A 105 1.56 -9.64 10.47
N LEU A 106 1.42 -9.79 11.79
CA LEU A 106 0.72 -8.82 12.65
C LEU A 106 1.43 -7.46 12.74
N GLU A 107 2.73 -7.40 12.52
CA GLU A 107 3.53 -6.17 12.52
C GLU A 107 3.48 -5.41 11.19
N ARG A 108 3.03 -6.06 10.10
CA ARG A 108 2.99 -5.42 8.81
C ARG A 108 1.95 -4.33 8.78
N PRO A 109 2.36 -3.08 8.50
CA PRO A 109 1.41 -2.00 8.28
C PRO A 109 0.47 -2.42 7.14
N ARG A 110 -0.82 -2.40 7.41
CA ARG A 110 -1.79 -2.57 6.34
C ARG A 110 -2.16 -1.20 5.83
N GLU A 111 -1.86 -0.99 4.58
CA GLU A 111 -2.35 0.16 3.86
C GLU A 111 -3.88 0.04 3.76
N GLN A 112 -4.59 0.95 4.38
CA GLN A 112 -6.01 1.13 4.10
C GLN A 112 -6.11 1.64 2.67
N LEU A 113 -6.59 0.77 1.77
CA LEU A 113 -6.84 1.16 0.39
C LEU A 113 -8.19 1.84 0.30
N VAL A 114 -8.21 2.97 -0.38
CA VAL A 114 -9.41 3.76 -0.68
C VAL A 114 -9.61 3.79 -2.18
N ASP A 115 -10.81 3.49 -2.63
CA ASP A 115 -11.21 3.62 -4.02
C ASP A 115 -11.75 5.03 -4.26
N ILE A 116 -11.14 5.76 -5.19
CA ILE A 116 -11.48 7.14 -5.54
C ILE A 116 -11.86 7.17 -7.01
N THR A 117 -13.13 7.39 -7.29
CA THR A 117 -13.61 7.57 -8.67
C THR A 117 -13.60 9.04 -9.03
N VAL A 118 -12.86 9.38 -10.08
CA VAL A 118 -12.83 10.70 -10.72
C VAL A 118 -13.56 10.59 -12.05
N PRO A 119 -14.79 11.14 -12.18
CA PRO A 119 -15.56 11.11 -13.41
C PRO A 119 -14.89 11.92 -14.53
N GLU A 120 -15.28 11.62 -15.77
CA GLU A 120 -14.92 12.41 -16.95
C GLU A 120 -15.59 13.79 -16.95
N GLY A 121 -15.03 14.73 -17.70
CA GLY A 121 -15.59 16.06 -17.90
C GLY A 121 -15.45 17.02 -16.72
N LEU A 122 -14.73 16.66 -15.66
CA LEU A 122 -14.49 17.54 -14.52
C LEU A 122 -13.38 18.56 -14.77
N ARG A 123 -13.55 19.74 -14.22
CA ARG A 123 -12.47 20.74 -14.12
C ARG A 123 -11.49 20.34 -13.03
N MET A 124 -10.23 20.79 -13.17
CA MET A 124 -9.16 20.60 -12.17
C MET A 124 -9.61 20.92 -10.74
N SER A 125 -10.30 22.07 -10.54
CA SER A 125 -10.79 22.48 -9.21
C SER A 125 -11.86 21.54 -8.62
N GLN A 126 -12.64 20.85 -9.45
CA GLN A 126 -13.61 19.86 -9.01
C GLN A 126 -12.93 18.56 -8.64
N THR A 127 -11.96 18.12 -9.46
CA THR A 127 -11.14 16.95 -9.17
C THR A 127 -10.39 17.09 -7.86
N VAL A 128 -9.75 18.25 -7.63
CA VAL A 128 -9.06 18.57 -6.35
C VAL A 128 -10.00 18.42 -5.15
N LYS A 129 -11.24 18.90 -5.23
CA LYS A 129 -12.22 18.75 -4.15
C LYS A 129 -12.59 17.28 -3.87
N ILE A 130 -12.70 16.46 -4.92
CA ILE A 130 -12.96 15.01 -4.77
C ILE A 130 -11.79 14.35 -4.05
N LEU A 131 -10.54 14.62 -4.46
CA LEU A 131 -9.35 14.06 -3.83
C LEU A 131 -9.24 14.49 -2.36
N ALA A 132 -9.41 15.79 -2.07
CA ALA A 132 -9.36 16.32 -0.72
C ALA A 132 -10.37 15.63 0.21
N ASN A 133 -11.62 15.50 -0.22
CA ASN A 133 -12.68 14.85 0.58
C ASN A 133 -12.47 13.35 0.78
N LYS A 134 -11.88 12.64 -0.20
CA LYS A 134 -11.73 11.18 -0.13
C LYS A 134 -10.48 10.74 0.63
N LEU A 135 -9.43 11.55 0.59
CA LEU A 135 -8.13 11.24 1.20
C LEU A 135 -7.80 12.12 2.42
N ASP A 136 -8.74 12.95 2.86
CA ASP A 136 -8.53 13.90 3.98
C ASP A 136 -7.30 14.80 3.75
N MET A 137 -7.18 15.32 2.51
CA MET A 137 -6.09 16.21 2.08
C MET A 137 -6.53 17.67 2.13
N GLU A 138 -5.58 18.59 2.30
CA GLU A 138 -5.85 20.02 2.27
C GLU A 138 -6.06 20.52 0.82
N VAL A 139 -7.20 21.17 0.57
CA VAL A 139 -7.58 21.68 -0.77
C VAL A 139 -6.56 22.68 -1.29
N GLU A 140 -6.09 23.57 -0.42
CA GLU A 140 -5.13 24.63 -0.73
C GLU A 140 -3.79 24.04 -1.19
N VAL A 141 -3.29 23.00 -0.50
CA VAL A 141 -2.05 22.31 -0.87
C VAL A 141 -2.17 21.65 -2.24
N LEU A 142 -3.32 21.01 -2.52
CA LEU A 142 -3.58 20.42 -3.83
C LEU A 142 -3.68 21.49 -4.93
N LEU A 143 -4.36 22.63 -4.66
CA LEU A 143 -4.48 23.73 -5.62
C LEU A 143 -3.13 24.37 -5.95
N ASP A 144 -2.27 24.53 -4.98
CA ASP A 144 -0.91 25.04 -5.17
C ASP A 144 -0.08 24.07 -6.03
N LEU A 145 -0.15 22.78 -5.74
CA LEU A 145 0.58 21.74 -6.48
C LEU A 145 0.13 21.61 -7.94
N VAL A 146 -1.18 21.66 -8.21
CA VAL A 146 -1.67 21.55 -9.59
C VAL A 146 -1.35 22.77 -10.44
N GLN A 147 -0.94 23.89 -9.83
CA GLN A 147 -0.50 25.11 -10.48
C GLN A 147 1.01 25.36 -10.35
N ASP A 148 1.74 24.48 -9.67
CA ASP A 148 3.20 24.58 -9.57
C ASP A 148 3.85 24.20 -10.91
N THR A 149 4.43 25.18 -11.58
CA THR A 149 5.06 25.02 -12.90
C THR A 149 6.22 24.01 -12.89
N GLU A 150 7.02 23.98 -11.83
CA GLU A 150 8.15 23.05 -11.72
C GLU A 150 7.66 21.61 -11.48
N PHE A 151 6.65 21.45 -10.65
CA PHE A 151 6.01 20.16 -10.46
C PHE A 151 5.35 19.66 -11.77
N CYS A 152 4.60 20.50 -12.47
CA CYS A 152 4.01 20.16 -13.77
C CYS A 152 5.07 19.72 -14.78
N LYS A 153 6.19 20.44 -14.91
CA LYS A 153 7.31 20.08 -15.78
C LYS A 153 7.94 18.73 -15.39
N SER A 154 8.07 18.46 -14.10
CA SER A 154 8.60 17.17 -13.61
C SER A 154 7.73 15.99 -14.02
N LEU A 155 6.43 16.20 -14.23
CA LEU A 155 5.46 15.21 -14.73
C LEU A 155 5.35 15.17 -16.26
N GLY A 156 6.20 15.92 -16.99
CA GLY A 156 6.18 15.99 -18.45
C GLY A 156 5.08 16.89 -19.03
N VAL A 157 4.42 17.69 -18.19
CA VAL A 157 3.42 18.69 -18.60
C VAL A 157 4.12 20.02 -18.86
N SER A 158 4.11 20.50 -20.11
CA SER A 158 4.85 21.70 -20.54
C SER A 158 4.17 23.02 -20.19
N VAL A 159 2.94 22.97 -19.69
CA VAL A 159 2.16 24.13 -19.25
C VAL A 159 2.15 24.27 -17.74
N GLY A 160 1.84 25.45 -17.24
CA GLY A 160 1.97 25.80 -15.83
C GLY A 160 0.88 25.24 -14.90
N ASN A 161 0.05 24.30 -15.36
CA ASN A 161 -0.97 23.65 -14.53
C ASN A 161 -1.32 22.26 -15.06
N LEU A 162 -2.06 21.47 -14.26
CA LEU A 162 -2.48 20.11 -14.60
C LEU A 162 -3.90 20.02 -15.18
N GLU A 163 -4.52 21.14 -15.63
CA GLU A 163 -5.83 21.09 -16.28
C GLU A 163 -5.80 20.24 -17.54
N GLY A 164 -6.68 19.24 -17.61
CA GLY A 164 -6.74 18.28 -18.73
C GLY A 164 -5.74 17.12 -18.65
N TYR A 165 -4.86 17.08 -17.64
CA TYR A 165 -3.85 16.01 -17.46
C TYR A 165 -4.15 15.08 -16.28
N MET A 166 -5.13 15.39 -15.44
CA MET A 166 -5.59 14.50 -14.39
C MET A 166 -6.58 13.49 -14.96
N PHE A 167 -6.10 12.28 -15.26
CA PHE A 167 -6.88 11.27 -15.98
C PHE A 167 -8.09 10.80 -15.17
N PRO A 168 -9.31 10.76 -15.77
CA PRO A 168 -10.51 10.27 -15.09
C PRO A 168 -10.47 8.75 -15.00
N GLU A 169 -10.50 8.22 -13.78
CA GLU A 169 -10.48 6.77 -13.51
C GLU A 169 -10.89 6.49 -12.05
N THR A 170 -11.07 5.23 -11.72
CA THR A 170 -11.18 4.77 -10.33
C THR A 170 -9.80 4.34 -9.83
N TYR A 171 -9.23 5.15 -8.94
CA TYR A 171 -7.91 4.92 -8.35
C TYR A 171 -8.05 4.16 -7.05
N ARG A 172 -7.30 3.06 -6.92
CA ARG A 172 -7.15 2.33 -5.65
C ARG A 172 -5.81 2.69 -5.04
N VAL A 173 -5.83 3.55 -4.02
CA VAL A 173 -4.63 4.10 -3.39
C VAL A 173 -4.66 3.91 -1.88
N SER A 174 -3.48 3.99 -1.26
CA SER A 174 -3.39 4.02 0.20
C SER A 174 -4.03 5.28 0.77
N ALA A 175 -4.78 5.16 1.89
CA ALA A 175 -5.28 6.33 2.61
C ALA A 175 -4.16 7.27 3.10
N ALA A 176 -2.93 6.77 3.21
CA ALA A 176 -1.73 7.55 3.56
C ALA A 176 -0.99 8.10 2.32
N THR A 177 -1.61 8.05 1.13
CA THR A 177 -1.02 8.60 -0.10
C THR A 177 -0.90 10.12 0.04
N THR A 178 0.27 10.66 -0.31
CA THR A 178 0.48 12.12 -0.31
C THR A 178 -0.11 12.76 -1.57
N GLU A 179 -0.39 14.08 -1.48
CA GLU A 179 -0.92 14.91 -2.57
C GLU A 179 -0.09 14.78 -3.84
N LYS A 180 1.25 14.94 -3.71
CA LYS A 180 2.18 14.76 -4.83
C LYS A 180 2.08 13.38 -5.47
N LYS A 181 2.02 12.33 -4.66
CA LYS A 181 1.94 10.96 -5.17
C LYS A 181 0.62 10.71 -5.90
N MET A 182 -0.49 11.21 -5.36
CA MET A 182 -1.80 11.09 -5.99
C MET A 182 -1.82 11.78 -7.36
N LEU A 183 -1.41 13.06 -7.42
CA LEU A 183 -1.35 13.83 -8.67
C LEU A 183 -0.39 13.20 -9.69
N THR A 184 0.77 12.71 -9.23
CA THR A 184 1.72 11.98 -10.09
C THR A 184 1.05 10.76 -10.71
N THR A 185 0.37 9.94 -9.91
CA THR A 185 -0.34 8.75 -10.40
C THR A 185 -1.38 9.10 -11.47
N MET A 186 -2.15 10.17 -11.27
CA MET A 186 -3.17 10.60 -12.25
C MET A 186 -2.55 11.02 -13.59
N VAL A 187 -1.43 11.76 -13.55
CA VAL A 187 -0.71 12.18 -14.76
C VAL A 187 0.02 11.03 -15.43
N GLU A 188 0.56 10.08 -14.66
CA GLU A 188 1.14 8.83 -15.21
C GLU A 188 0.09 8.01 -15.98
N HIS A 189 -1.14 7.89 -15.45
CA HIS A 189 -2.26 7.24 -16.14
C HIS A 189 -2.63 7.99 -17.44
N PHE A 190 -2.65 9.32 -17.41
CA PHE A 190 -2.85 10.13 -18.61
C PHE A 190 -1.79 9.78 -19.67
N TRP A 191 -0.50 9.77 -19.32
CA TRP A 191 0.55 9.45 -20.26
C TRP A 191 0.51 7.98 -20.73
N GLY A 192 0.03 7.07 -19.90
CA GLY A 192 -0.21 5.67 -20.25
C GLY A 192 -1.32 5.53 -21.31
N ALA A 193 -2.42 6.27 -21.15
CA ALA A 193 -3.52 6.31 -22.10
C ALA A 193 -3.16 7.07 -23.39
N PHE A 194 -2.30 8.11 -23.25
CA PHE A 194 -1.85 8.94 -24.39
C PHE A 194 -0.78 8.22 -25.20
N ALA A 195 -1.23 7.24 -26.01
CA ALA A 195 -0.36 6.34 -26.77
C ALA A 195 0.69 7.08 -27.63
N PRO A 196 1.89 6.51 -27.87
CA PRO A 196 2.94 7.12 -28.72
C PRO A 196 2.46 7.53 -30.11
N ARG A 197 1.48 6.80 -30.67
CA ARG A 197 0.85 7.13 -31.95
C ARG A 197 0.19 8.52 -31.97
N PHE A 198 -0.38 8.96 -30.84
CA PHE A 198 -1.01 10.28 -30.76
C PHE A 198 0.02 11.40 -30.79
N ARG A 199 1.19 11.20 -30.18
CA ARG A 199 2.32 12.16 -30.25
C ARG A 199 2.81 12.33 -31.69
N SER A 200 2.99 11.23 -32.41
CA SER A 200 3.38 11.26 -33.82
C SER A 200 2.32 11.94 -34.70
N ARG A 201 1.04 11.66 -34.43
CA ARG A 201 -0.07 12.27 -35.17
C ARG A 201 -0.21 13.76 -34.91
N ALA A 202 -0.09 14.21 -33.68
CA ALA A 202 -0.09 15.63 -33.31
C ALA A 202 0.95 16.40 -34.11
N LYS A 203 2.20 15.90 -34.16
CA LYS A 203 3.28 16.49 -34.95
C LYS A 203 2.96 16.56 -36.43
N GLN A 204 2.35 15.52 -37.00
CA GLN A 204 1.96 15.48 -38.42
C GLN A 204 0.92 16.55 -38.77
N ILE A 205 0.00 16.86 -37.87
CA ILE A 205 -1.06 17.87 -38.07
C ILE A 205 -0.67 19.27 -37.57
N GLY A 206 0.57 19.43 -37.07
CA GLY A 206 1.11 20.72 -36.65
C GLY A 206 0.58 21.23 -35.30
N LEU A 207 0.10 20.32 -34.44
CA LEU A 207 -0.38 20.66 -33.11
C LEU A 207 0.66 20.25 -32.04
N SER A 208 0.81 21.06 -31.01
CA SER A 208 1.49 20.65 -29.79
C SER A 208 0.66 19.59 -29.03
N LEU A 209 1.28 18.85 -28.10
CA LEU A 209 0.52 17.91 -27.27
C LEU A 209 -0.54 18.62 -26.44
N HIS A 210 -0.24 19.81 -25.96
CA HIS A 210 -1.19 20.61 -25.20
C HIS A 210 -2.37 21.09 -26.06
N ASP A 211 -2.14 21.49 -27.31
CA ASP A 211 -3.22 21.85 -28.24
C ASP A 211 -4.16 20.65 -28.47
N VAL A 212 -3.60 19.44 -28.54
CA VAL A 212 -4.42 18.23 -28.65
C VAL A 212 -5.28 18.02 -27.41
N VAL A 213 -4.73 18.23 -26.20
CA VAL A 213 -5.49 18.13 -24.95
C VAL A 213 -6.60 19.18 -24.90
N ILE A 214 -6.30 20.43 -25.27
CA ILE A 214 -7.32 21.49 -25.37
C ILE A 214 -8.42 21.10 -26.35
N LEU A 215 -8.05 20.66 -27.55
CA LEU A 215 -9.04 20.29 -28.57
C LEU A 215 -9.89 19.09 -28.10
N ALA A 216 -9.28 18.11 -27.44
CA ALA A 216 -10.00 16.98 -26.89
C ALA A 216 -11.00 17.40 -25.82
N SER A 217 -10.63 18.33 -24.92
CA SER A 217 -11.55 18.83 -23.88
C SER A 217 -12.72 19.64 -24.46
N ILE A 218 -12.51 20.38 -25.56
CA ILE A 218 -13.58 21.08 -26.28
C ILE A 218 -14.52 20.06 -26.93
N VAL A 219 -13.96 19.05 -27.62
CA VAL A 219 -14.75 17.99 -28.26
C VAL A 219 -15.58 17.22 -27.23
N GLU A 220 -15.00 16.93 -26.06
CA GLU A 220 -15.71 16.28 -24.94
C GLU A 220 -16.88 17.12 -24.43
N GLY A 221 -16.70 18.44 -24.29
CA GLY A 221 -17.72 19.35 -23.80
C GLY A 221 -18.86 19.61 -24.82
N GLU A 222 -18.59 19.50 -26.12
CA GLU A 222 -19.55 19.79 -27.19
C GLU A 222 -20.30 18.54 -27.71
N ALA A 223 -19.63 17.37 -27.69
CA ALA A 223 -20.21 16.13 -28.22
C ALA A 223 -21.15 15.49 -27.19
N GLN A 224 -22.42 15.33 -27.53
CA GLN A 224 -23.38 14.62 -26.69
C GLN A 224 -23.33 13.09 -26.89
N LEU A 225 -22.94 12.66 -28.09
CA LEU A 225 -22.82 11.24 -28.47
C LEU A 225 -21.41 10.94 -28.94
N ASP A 226 -20.91 9.75 -28.62
CA ASP A 226 -19.57 9.29 -29.04
C ASP A 226 -19.40 9.32 -30.57
N THR A 227 -20.47 9.06 -31.31
CA THR A 227 -20.50 9.10 -32.78
C THR A 227 -20.29 10.50 -33.35
N GLU A 228 -20.55 11.55 -32.60
CA GLU A 228 -20.42 12.95 -33.02
C GLU A 228 -18.99 13.48 -32.82
N ARG A 229 -18.20 12.88 -31.94
CA ARG A 229 -16.84 13.34 -31.57
C ARG A 229 -15.96 13.61 -32.79
N SER A 230 -16.00 12.73 -33.82
CA SER A 230 -15.19 12.90 -35.02
C SER A 230 -15.65 14.09 -35.87
N THR A 231 -16.96 14.35 -35.93
CA THR A 231 -17.56 15.46 -36.68
C THR A 231 -17.25 16.78 -35.96
N VAL A 232 -17.44 16.84 -34.66
CA VAL A 232 -17.10 18.02 -33.85
C VAL A 232 -15.61 18.35 -33.97
N ALA A 233 -14.75 17.34 -33.82
CA ALA A 233 -13.31 17.50 -34.01
C ALA A 233 -12.94 18.07 -35.39
N ALA A 234 -13.57 17.56 -36.47
CA ALA A 234 -13.34 18.05 -37.82
C ALA A 234 -13.76 19.52 -38.01
N VAL A 235 -14.85 19.94 -37.38
CA VAL A 235 -15.28 21.36 -37.38
C VAL A 235 -14.20 22.23 -36.76
N TYR A 236 -13.71 21.89 -35.55
CA TYR A 236 -12.69 22.69 -34.86
C TYR A 236 -11.36 22.68 -35.63
N HIS A 237 -10.93 21.55 -36.20
CA HIS A 237 -9.76 21.50 -37.08
C HIS A 237 -9.88 22.43 -38.29
N ASN A 238 -11.06 22.49 -38.92
CA ASN A 238 -11.30 23.38 -40.07
C ASN A 238 -11.31 24.85 -39.64
N ARG A 239 -11.87 25.18 -38.45
CA ARG A 239 -11.81 26.54 -37.89
C ARG A 239 -10.37 26.99 -37.63
N LEU A 240 -9.56 26.13 -37.00
CA LEU A 240 -8.15 26.40 -36.75
C LEU A 240 -7.39 26.66 -38.04
N LYS A 241 -7.58 25.82 -39.12
CA LYS A 241 -6.96 26.03 -40.45
C LYS A 241 -7.38 27.36 -41.07
N LYS A 242 -8.63 27.77 -40.90
CA LYS A 242 -9.17 29.02 -41.45
C LYS A 242 -8.91 30.23 -40.55
N LYS A 243 -8.21 30.05 -39.43
CA LYS A 243 -7.97 31.11 -38.40
C LYS A 243 -9.27 31.76 -37.93
N MET A 244 -10.36 31.01 -37.86
CA MET A 244 -11.66 31.49 -37.35
C MET A 244 -11.65 31.44 -35.81
N ARG A 245 -12.20 32.49 -35.18
CA ARG A 245 -12.45 32.55 -33.75
C ARG A 245 -13.74 31.82 -33.41
#